data_83a7c741d71993b976b72ff1d77ea230
#
_entry.id   83a7c741d71993b976b72ff1d77ea230
#
_cell.length_a   1.000
_cell.length_b   1.000
_cell.length_c   1.000
_cell.angle_alpha   90.00
_cell.angle_beta   90.00
_cell.angle_gamma   90.00
#
_symmetry.space_group_name_H-M   'P 1'
#
loop_
_entity.id
_entity.type
_entity.pdbx_description
1 polymer ?
#
loop_
_entity_poly.entity_id
_entity_poly.type
_entity_poly.pdbx_seq_one_letter_code
_entity_poly.pdbx_strand_id
1 'polypeptide(L)'
;MELVKETIRRVIQIIFGTFIFDCPGLNKIRNVIYRFMFMSYGKKNIVSKKVMFYVPHGAKKAKINIGDLVRISEDVTIDCTSDITISDNVWISEHTHIMNHEHIICGKEWKKSKNIKTTSGLELQEDCWIGAGTLILPQVTQIGKGAIVGAGSVVTKNIDDYEIVAGNPARHIGYRE
;
A
#
# COMPACT_ATOMS: atom_id res chain seq x y z
N MET A 1 8.13 6.28 -23.11
CA MET A 1 9.12 6.49 -22.01
C MET A 1 8.59 6.02 -20.67
N GLU A 2 7.37 6.38 -20.24
CA GLU A 2 6.78 5.92 -18.97
C GLU A 2 6.57 4.41 -18.89
N LEU A 3 6.09 3.77 -19.96
CA LEU A 3 5.89 2.32 -20.01
C LEU A 3 7.21 1.53 -19.78
N VAL A 4 8.30 2.02 -20.34
CA VAL A 4 9.63 1.40 -20.16
C VAL A 4 10.07 1.51 -18.70
N LYS A 5 9.90 2.67 -18.07
CA LYS A 5 10.23 2.87 -16.65
C LYS A 5 9.41 1.97 -15.75
N GLU A 6 8.10 1.84 -16.01
CA GLU A 6 7.21 0.96 -15.25
C GLU A 6 7.61 -0.51 -15.41
N THR A 7 7.94 -0.93 -16.63
CA THR A 7 8.44 -2.29 -16.89
C THR A 7 9.72 -2.57 -16.12
N ILE A 8 10.68 -1.65 -16.16
CA ILE A 8 11.95 -1.77 -15.41
C ILE A 8 11.66 -1.85 -13.91
N ARG A 9 10.76 -1.01 -13.38
CA ARG A 9 10.37 -1.04 -11.98
C ARG A 9 9.78 -2.40 -11.57
N ARG A 10 8.88 -2.96 -12.38
CA ARG A 10 8.30 -4.28 -12.14
C ARG A 10 9.32 -5.40 -12.17
N VAL A 11 10.22 -5.37 -13.14
CA VAL A 11 11.32 -6.35 -13.23
C VAL A 11 12.21 -6.29 -11.97
N ILE A 12 12.57 -5.08 -11.53
CA ILE A 12 13.33 -4.89 -10.30
C ILE A 12 12.56 -5.46 -9.10
N GLN A 13 11.27 -5.15 -8.94
CA GLN A 13 10.46 -5.67 -7.85
C GLN A 13 10.35 -7.21 -7.86
N ILE A 14 10.20 -7.82 -9.03
CA ILE A 14 10.16 -9.28 -9.16
C ILE A 14 11.49 -9.89 -8.72
N ILE A 15 12.63 -9.37 -9.23
CA ILE A 15 13.94 -9.89 -8.89
C ILE A 15 14.24 -9.75 -7.40
N PHE A 16 14.09 -8.55 -6.86
CA PHE A 16 14.42 -8.25 -5.46
C PHE A 16 13.30 -8.62 -4.48
N GLY A 17 12.11 -8.94 -4.98
CA GLY A 17 11.00 -9.50 -4.22
C GLY A 17 11.08 -11.02 -4.02
N THR A 18 12.14 -11.69 -4.46
CA THR A 18 12.33 -13.13 -4.23
C THR A 18 12.71 -13.41 -2.78
N PHE A 19 12.49 -14.66 -2.33
CA PHE A 19 12.81 -15.12 -0.98
C PHE A 19 14.30 -15.00 -0.61
N ILE A 20 15.20 -15.01 -1.60
CA ILE A 20 16.65 -14.87 -1.39
C ILE A 20 16.97 -13.56 -0.65
N PHE A 21 16.23 -12.48 -0.96
CA PHE A 21 16.43 -11.18 -0.34
C PHE A 21 15.76 -11.05 1.05
N ASP A 22 15.11 -12.09 1.56
CA ASP A 22 14.66 -12.13 2.96
C ASP A 22 15.75 -12.66 3.90
N CYS A 23 16.84 -13.22 3.36
CA CYS A 23 17.99 -13.64 4.16
C CYS A 23 18.64 -12.44 4.87
N PRO A 24 19.14 -12.64 6.12
CA PRO A 24 19.83 -11.58 6.85
C PRO A 24 20.97 -10.95 6.03
N GLY A 25 20.96 -9.64 5.90
CA GLY A 25 21.94 -8.87 5.12
C GLY A 25 21.52 -8.59 3.67
N LEU A 26 20.88 -9.51 2.97
CA LEU A 26 20.39 -9.26 1.60
C LEU A 26 19.17 -8.35 1.54
N ASN A 27 18.36 -8.33 2.59
CA ASN A 27 17.27 -7.37 2.74
C ASN A 27 17.75 -5.91 2.71
N LYS A 28 18.99 -5.65 3.12
CA LYS A 28 19.60 -4.32 3.02
C LYS A 28 19.76 -3.88 1.56
N ILE A 29 20.08 -4.80 0.67
CA ILE A 29 20.19 -4.53 -0.78
C ILE A 29 18.84 -4.13 -1.34
N ARG A 30 17.77 -4.86 -1.01
CA ARG A 30 16.39 -4.50 -1.37
C ARG A 30 16.04 -3.08 -0.92
N ASN A 31 16.33 -2.74 0.32
CA ASN A 31 16.06 -1.41 0.88
C ASN A 31 16.83 -0.29 0.16
N VAL A 32 18.10 -0.54 -0.23
CA VAL A 32 18.88 0.42 -1.02
C VAL A 32 18.21 0.67 -2.37
N ILE A 33 17.75 -0.39 -3.05
CA ILE A 33 17.10 -0.27 -4.35
C ILE A 33 15.78 0.48 -4.24
N TYR A 34 14.98 0.21 -3.21
CA TYR A 34 13.71 0.89 -3.00
C TYR A 34 13.88 2.40 -2.72
N ARG A 35 15.00 2.84 -2.13
CA ARG A 35 15.32 4.26 -2.01
C ARG A 35 15.39 5.00 -3.34
N PHE A 36 15.79 4.32 -4.42
CA PHE A 36 15.83 4.90 -5.75
C PHE A 36 14.47 4.85 -6.48
N MET A 37 13.54 4.02 -5.99
CA MET A 37 12.24 3.82 -6.62
C MET A 37 11.18 4.79 -6.10
N PHE A 38 11.28 5.23 -4.85
CA PHE A 38 10.29 6.07 -4.17
C PHE A 38 10.76 7.52 -4.07
N MET A 39 9.80 8.45 -3.87
CA MET A 39 10.14 9.86 -3.66
C MET A 39 10.87 10.09 -2.35
N SER A 40 10.39 9.46 -1.29
CA SER A 40 11.11 9.37 -0.02
C SER A 40 11.03 7.94 0.52
N TYR A 41 12.09 7.50 1.14
CA TYR A 41 12.20 6.19 1.76
C TYR A 41 13.09 6.29 2.99
N GLY A 42 12.48 6.09 4.14
CA GLY A 42 13.11 6.21 5.44
C GLY A 42 14.11 5.13 5.78
N LYS A 43 14.50 5.09 7.03
CA LYS A 43 15.53 4.18 7.55
C LYS A 43 14.91 3.00 8.27
N LYS A 44 15.67 1.89 8.37
CA LYS A 44 15.31 0.67 9.12
C LYS A 44 14.00 0.02 8.67
N ASN A 45 13.58 0.25 7.44
CA ASN A 45 12.40 -0.38 6.87
C ASN A 45 12.64 -1.86 6.57
N ILE A 46 11.59 -2.67 6.70
CA ILE A 46 11.56 -4.07 6.33
C ILE A 46 10.47 -4.25 5.30
N VAL A 47 10.85 -4.61 4.07
CA VAL A 47 9.91 -4.96 3.01
C VAL A 47 10.20 -6.41 2.63
N SER A 48 9.22 -7.29 2.82
CA SER A 48 9.37 -8.72 2.59
C SER A 48 9.25 -9.09 1.10
N LYS A 49 9.35 -10.38 0.80
CA LYS A 49 9.19 -10.90 -0.57
C LYS A 49 7.79 -10.65 -1.12
N LYS A 50 7.67 -10.66 -2.45
CA LYS A 50 6.41 -10.51 -3.21
C LYS A 50 5.62 -9.22 -2.91
N VAL A 51 6.21 -8.24 -2.24
CA VAL A 51 5.57 -6.93 -2.11
C VAL A 51 5.57 -6.24 -3.46
N MET A 52 4.39 -5.79 -3.89
CA MET A 52 4.18 -5.19 -5.20
C MET A 52 3.63 -3.77 -5.06
N PHE A 53 4.39 -2.80 -5.52
CA PHE A 53 3.92 -1.43 -5.76
C PHE A 53 3.65 -1.30 -7.26
N TYR A 54 2.40 -1.18 -7.66
CA TYR A 54 2.04 -1.16 -9.07
C TYR A 54 1.24 0.08 -9.45
N VAL A 55 1.37 0.48 -10.72
CA VAL A 55 0.57 1.54 -11.31
C VAL A 55 -0.19 0.92 -12.49
N PRO A 56 -1.53 0.94 -12.49
CA PRO A 56 -2.32 0.49 -13.62
C PRO A 56 -2.01 1.25 -14.90
N HIS A 57 -2.29 0.66 -16.03
CA HIS A 57 -2.01 1.23 -17.34
C HIS A 57 -2.59 2.64 -17.51
N GLY A 58 -1.74 3.59 -17.90
CA GLY A 58 -2.12 4.96 -18.25
C GLY A 58 -2.33 5.93 -17.08
N ALA A 59 -2.10 5.49 -15.85
CA ALA A 59 -2.15 6.39 -14.70
C ALA A 59 -0.91 7.31 -14.65
N LYS A 60 -1.10 8.52 -14.15
CA LYS A 60 0.02 9.43 -13.86
C LYS A 60 0.81 8.87 -12.67
N LYS A 61 2.12 9.12 -12.65
CA LYS A 61 2.99 8.70 -11.56
C LYS A 61 2.56 9.38 -10.25
N ALA A 62 2.11 8.59 -9.30
CA ALA A 62 1.85 9.04 -7.94
C ALA A 62 3.14 9.26 -7.15
N LYS A 63 3.06 10.07 -6.12
CA LYS A 63 4.10 10.25 -5.12
C LYS A 63 3.96 9.14 -4.08
N ILE A 64 5.04 8.42 -3.85
CA ILE A 64 5.09 7.37 -2.83
C ILE A 64 6.13 7.79 -1.80
N ASN A 65 5.66 8.04 -0.58
CA ASN A 65 6.48 8.41 0.56
C ASN A 65 6.41 7.30 1.61
N ILE A 66 7.55 6.84 2.07
CA ILE A 66 7.67 5.82 3.11
C ILE A 66 8.58 6.35 4.21
N GLY A 67 8.07 6.39 5.42
CA GLY A 67 8.75 6.84 6.64
C GLY A 67 9.79 5.85 7.16
N ASP A 68 10.16 6.02 8.40
CA ASP A 68 11.13 5.20 9.13
C ASP A 68 10.42 4.00 9.80
N LEU A 69 11.15 2.90 10.03
CA LEU A 69 10.69 1.72 10.78
C LEU A 69 9.44 1.03 10.21
N VAL A 70 9.11 1.29 8.96
CA VAL A 70 7.94 0.69 8.29
C VAL A 70 8.19 -0.79 8.04
N ARG A 71 7.18 -1.63 8.31
CA ARG A 71 7.18 -3.06 8.00
C ARG A 71 6.10 -3.37 6.99
N ILE A 72 6.48 -3.93 5.86
CA ILE A 72 5.57 -4.44 4.83
C ILE A 72 5.85 -5.93 4.68
N SER A 73 4.91 -6.75 5.14
CA SER A 73 5.03 -8.19 5.13
C SER A 73 4.88 -8.78 3.72
N GLU A 74 4.95 -10.09 3.59
CA GLU A 74 4.95 -10.76 2.30
C GLU A 74 3.59 -10.64 1.58
N ASP A 75 3.65 -10.66 0.25
CA ASP A 75 2.48 -10.72 -0.64
C ASP A 75 1.52 -9.53 -0.46
N VAL A 76 2.05 -8.39 -0.06
CA VAL A 76 1.30 -7.14 0.03
C VAL A 76 1.29 -6.45 -1.32
N THR A 77 0.11 -6.03 -1.76
CA THR A 77 -0.09 -5.32 -3.02
C THR A 77 -0.59 -3.91 -2.78
N ILE A 78 0.13 -2.93 -3.30
CA ILE A 78 -0.18 -1.50 -3.13
C ILE A 78 -0.37 -0.86 -4.50
N ASP A 79 -1.57 -0.41 -4.76
CA ASP A 79 -1.90 0.37 -5.94
C ASP A 79 -1.41 1.81 -5.78
N CYS A 80 -0.51 2.21 -6.65
CA CYS A 80 0.12 3.52 -6.67
C CYS A 80 -0.42 4.43 -7.79
N THR A 81 -1.71 4.32 -8.10
CA THR A 81 -2.38 5.19 -9.08
C THR A 81 -2.54 6.62 -8.57
N SER A 82 -2.79 6.77 -7.27
CA SER A 82 -2.84 8.04 -6.55
C SER A 82 -1.74 8.10 -5.50
N ASP A 83 -1.51 9.25 -4.90
CA ASP A 83 -0.46 9.46 -3.91
C ASP A 83 -0.63 8.53 -2.70
N ILE A 84 0.49 8.04 -2.16
CA ILE A 84 0.53 7.21 -0.96
C ILE A 84 1.58 7.74 -0.01
N THR A 85 1.18 7.94 1.23
CA THR A 85 2.07 8.21 2.34
C THR A 85 1.93 7.11 3.39
N ILE A 86 3.03 6.45 3.70
CA ILE A 86 3.16 5.49 4.79
C ILE A 86 4.09 6.13 5.81
N SER A 87 3.54 6.57 6.93
CA SER A 87 4.28 7.27 7.99
C SER A 87 5.17 6.31 8.79
N ASP A 88 5.83 6.83 9.82
CA ASP A 88 6.76 6.07 10.63
C ASP A 88 6.08 4.94 11.40
N ASN A 89 6.82 3.87 11.64
CA ASN A 89 6.40 2.73 12.46
C ASN A 89 5.11 2.02 11.98
N VAL A 90 4.67 2.22 10.76
CA VAL A 90 3.50 1.53 10.19
C VAL A 90 3.83 0.07 9.94
N TRP A 91 2.88 -0.81 10.30
CA TRP A 91 2.98 -2.23 9.99
C TRP A 91 1.83 -2.67 9.06
N ILE A 92 2.17 -3.22 7.90
CA ILE A 92 1.25 -3.82 6.94
C ILE A 92 1.53 -5.33 6.90
N SER A 93 0.57 -6.11 7.41
CA SER A 93 0.69 -7.56 7.47
C SER A 93 0.45 -8.21 6.11
N GLU A 94 0.78 -9.48 6.03
CA GLU A 94 0.77 -10.30 4.81
C GLU A 94 -0.59 -10.32 4.11
N HIS A 95 -0.55 -10.52 2.79
CA HIS A 95 -1.74 -10.63 1.92
C HIS A 95 -2.69 -9.41 1.96
N THR A 96 -2.20 -8.25 2.40
CA THR A 96 -2.96 -7.01 2.38
C THR A 96 -3.01 -6.43 0.98
N HIS A 97 -4.19 -5.98 0.55
CA HIS A 97 -4.40 -5.27 -0.71
C HIS A 97 -4.85 -3.85 -0.45
N ILE A 98 -4.11 -2.88 -0.98
CA ILE A 98 -4.47 -1.45 -0.94
C ILE A 98 -4.85 -1.03 -2.35
N MET A 99 -6.14 -0.69 -2.53
CA MET A 99 -6.68 -0.17 -3.79
C MET A 99 -6.74 1.35 -3.71
N ASN A 100 -6.21 2.04 -4.71
CA ASN A 100 -6.10 3.50 -4.70
C ASN A 100 -6.53 4.13 -6.04
N HIS A 101 -7.42 3.46 -6.76
CA HIS A 101 -8.13 3.99 -7.91
C HIS A 101 -9.53 3.38 -8.01
N GLU A 102 -10.41 4.07 -8.70
CA GLU A 102 -11.74 3.59 -9.05
C GLU A 102 -11.91 3.56 -10.57
N HIS A 103 -12.85 2.73 -11.03
CA HIS A 103 -13.32 2.77 -12.40
C HIS A 103 -14.64 3.52 -12.47
N ILE A 104 -14.76 4.44 -13.43
CA ILE A 104 -16.04 5.12 -13.67
C ILE A 104 -16.98 4.12 -14.33
N ILE A 105 -17.96 3.65 -13.58
CA ILE A 105 -18.98 2.72 -14.02
C ILE A 105 -20.17 3.55 -14.50
N CYS A 106 -20.11 4.00 -15.77
CA CYS A 106 -21.18 4.81 -16.36
C CYS A 106 -21.80 4.07 -17.54
N GLY A 107 -23.11 3.82 -17.47
CA GLY A 107 -23.88 3.18 -18.52
C GLY A 107 -23.59 1.70 -18.78
N LYS A 108 -24.26 1.11 -19.77
CA LYS A 108 -24.15 -0.31 -20.12
C LYS A 108 -22.80 -0.70 -20.74
N GLU A 109 -21.99 0.30 -21.16
CA GLU A 109 -20.73 0.08 -21.88
C GLU A 109 -19.49 0.47 -21.06
N TRP A 110 -19.58 0.41 -19.74
CA TRP A 110 -18.51 0.84 -18.84
C TRP A 110 -17.13 0.21 -19.14
N LYS A 111 -17.07 -1.01 -19.66
CA LYS A 111 -15.81 -1.68 -20.06
C LYS A 111 -15.07 -0.98 -21.19
N LYS A 112 -15.74 -0.13 -21.97
CA LYS A 112 -15.12 0.67 -23.03
C LYS A 112 -14.50 1.96 -22.49
N SER A 113 -14.84 2.37 -21.26
CA SER A 113 -14.27 3.54 -20.66
C SER A 113 -12.88 3.21 -20.11
N LYS A 114 -11.84 3.80 -20.66
CA LYS A 114 -10.48 3.78 -20.10
C LYS A 114 -10.36 4.70 -18.88
N ASN A 115 -11.47 5.13 -18.31
CA ASN A 115 -11.50 6.16 -17.29
C ASN A 115 -11.22 5.57 -15.92
N ILE A 116 -9.95 5.57 -15.56
CA ILE A 116 -9.53 5.38 -14.18
C ILE A 116 -9.73 6.71 -13.46
N LYS A 117 -10.53 6.69 -12.40
CA LYS A 117 -10.69 7.82 -11.50
C LYS A 117 -9.60 7.71 -10.42
N THR A 118 -8.71 8.68 -10.39
CA THR A 118 -7.77 8.83 -9.28
C THR A 118 -8.50 9.26 -8.01
N THR A 119 -8.03 8.79 -6.88
CA THR A 119 -8.49 9.22 -5.55
C THR A 119 -7.70 10.44 -5.08
N SER A 120 -8.02 10.96 -3.91
CA SER A 120 -7.22 12.00 -3.24
C SER A 120 -5.90 11.49 -2.66
N GLY A 121 -5.65 10.18 -2.77
CA GLY A 121 -4.52 9.50 -2.16
C GLY A 121 -4.88 8.82 -0.84
N LEU A 122 -3.93 8.07 -0.29
CA LEU A 122 -4.06 7.37 0.98
C LEU A 122 -2.91 7.73 1.91
N GLU A 123 -3.22 8.07 3.14
CA GLU A 123 -2.28 8.23 4.22
C GLU A 123 -2.48 7.14 5.29
N LEU A 124 -1.44 6.35 5.53
CA LEU A 124 -1.31 5.47 6.68
C LEU A 124 -0.49 6.22 7.71
N GLN A 125 -1.14 6.69 8.78
CA GLN A 125 -0.49 7.53 9.78
C GLN A 125 0.37 6.70 10.75
N GLU A 126 1.21 7.40 11.49
CA GLU A 126 2.22 6.83 12.39
C GLU A 126 1.64 5.74 13.29
N ASP A 127 2.40 4.65 13.45
CA ASP A 127 2.10 3.54 14.37
C ASP A 127 0.78 2.80 14.09
N CYS A 128 0.15 2.99 12.92
CA CYS A 128 -1.01 2.17 12.57
C CYS A 128 -0.61 0.75 12.15
N TRP A 129 -1.50 -0.21 12.40
CA TRP A 129 -1.32 -1.61 12.06
C TRP A 129 -2.45 -2.14 11.20
N ILE A 130 -2.10 -2.63 10.02
CA ILE A 130 -3.03 -3.26 9.08
C ILE A 130 -2.86 -4.78 9.21
N GLY A 131 -3.90 -5.46 9.69
CA GLY A 131 -3.91 -6.91 9.88
C GLY A 131 -3.88 -7.68 8.56
N ALA A 132 -3.46 -8.94 8.64
CA ALA A 132 -3.28 -9.81 7.49
C ALA A 132 -4.57 -9.98 6.66
N GLY A 133 -4.42 -10.07 5.33
CA GLY A 133 -5.56 -10.27 4.42
C GLY A 133 -6.54 -9.11 4.35
N THR A 134 -6.18 -7.93 4.83
CA THR A 134 -7.03 -6.74 4.77
C THR A 134 -7.15 -6.22 3.35
N LEU A 135 -8.35 -5.76 2.98
CA LEU A 135 -8.61 -5.01 1.77
C LEU A 135 -8.96 -3.56 2.10
N ILE A 136 -8.15 -2.60 1.66
CA ILE A 136 -8.44 -1.16 1.79
C ILE A 136 -9.00 -0.67 0.45
N LEU A 137 -10.22 -0.12 0.47
CA LEU A 137 -10.92 0.34 -0.73
C LEU A 137 -10.55 1.77 -1.11
N PRO A 138 -10.72 2.16 -2.39
CA PRO A 138 -10.21 3.43 -2.93
C PRO A 138 -10.79 4.70 -2.29
N GLN A 139 -11.96 4.63 -1.69
CA GLN A 139 -12.58 5.78 -1.02
C GLN A 139 -11.95 6.09 0.35
N VAL A 140 -11.13 5.19 0.89
CA VAL A 140 -10.38 5.42 2.12
C VAL A 140 -9.20 6.32 1.81
N THR A 141 -9.10 7.43 2.51
CA THR A 141 -8.01 8.41 2.33
C THR A 141 -7.09 8.50 3.54
N GLN A 142 -7.52 7.93 4.66
CA GLN A 142 -6.77 7.97 5.91
C GLN A 142 -7.02 6.76 6.78
N ILE A 143 -5.93 6.23 7.33
CA ILE A 143 -5.92 5.35 8.50
C ILE A 143 -5.19 6.11 9.61
N GLY A 144 -5.89 6.41 10.69
CA GLY A 144 -5.43 7.29 11.75
C GLY A 144 -4.21 6.78 12.51
N LYS A 145 -3.58 7.67 13.26
CA LYS A 145 -2.41 7.37 14.09
C LYS A 145 -2.75 6.29 15.12
N GLY A 146 -1.89 5.28 15.22
CA GLY A 146 -2.06 4.18 16.16
C GLY A 146 -3.29 3.31 15.92
N ALA A 147 -4.04 3.51 14.83
CA ALA A 147 -5.21 2.70 14.51
C ALA A 147 -4.85 1.25 14.20
N ILE A 148 -5.78 0.33 14.47
CA ILE A 148 -5.59 -1.09 14.21
C ILE A 148 -6.74 -1.59 13.33
N VAL A 149 -6.37 -2.25 12.22
CA VAL A 149 -7.32 -2.97 11.36
C VAL A 149 -7.16 -4.46 11.61
N GLY A 150 -8.21 -5.12 12.07
CA GLY A 150 -8.24 -6.56 12.30
C GLY A 150 -8.05 -7.35 11.00
N ALA A 151 -7.44 -8.53 11.09
CA ALA A 151 -7.17 -9.38 9.94
C ALA A 151 -8.45 -9.74 9.14
N GLY A 152 -8.33 -9.88 7.82
CA GLY A 152 -9.44 -10.22 6.92
C GLY A 152 -10.49 -9.12 6.76
N SER A 153 -10.22 -7.91 7.20
CA SER A 153 -11.17 -6.80 7.13
C SER A 153 -11.27 -6.18 5.75
N VAL A 154 -12.44 -5.61 5.43
CA VAL A 154 -12.66 -4.75 4.26
C VAL A 154 -12.92 -3.33 4.73
N VAL A 155 -11.91 -2.48 4.61
CA VAL A 155 -11.98 -1.08 5.05
C VAL A 155 -12.66 -0.25 3.96
N THR A 156 -13.79 0.36 4.33
CA THR A 156 -14.65 1.13 3.42
C THR A 156 -14.76 2.61 3.79
N LYS A 157 -14.17 3.03 4.90
CA LYS A 157 -14.20 4.40 5.42
C LYS A 157 -12.87 4.72 6.10
N ASN A 158 -12.59 6.00 6.27
CA ASN A 158 -11.47 6.45 7.08
C ASN A 158 -11.61 5.92 8.51
N ILE A 159 -10.47 5.73 9.15
CA ILE A 159 -10.35 5.21 10.51
C ILE A 159 -9.72 6.32 11.35
N ASP A 160 -10.29 6.57 12.53
CA ASP A 160 -9.83 7.59 13.44
C ASP A 160 -8.56 7.15 14.19
N ASP A 161 -7.91 8.11 14.85
CA ASP A 161 -6.72 7.84 15.65
C ASP A 161 -7.04 6.84 16.77
N TYR A 162 -6.15 5.86 16.94
CA TYR A 162 -6.25 4.79 17.94
C TYR A 162 -7.50 3.91 17.84
N GLU A 163 -8.30 4.08 16.80
CA GLU A 163 -9.49 3.26 16.58
C GLU A 163 -9.11 1.84 16.19
N ILE A 164 -9.83 0.85 16.70
CA ILE A 164 -9.72 -0.55 16.33
C ILE A 164 -10.98 -0.93 15.55
N VAL A 165 -10.78 -1.39 14.31
CA VAL A 165 -11.85 -1.82 13.43
C VAL A 165 -11.63 -3.25 12.95
N ALA A 166 -12.71 -3.99 12.69
CA ALA A 166 -12.63 -5.32 12.07
C ALA A 166 -13.88 -5.68 11.29
N GLY A 167 -13.77 -6.68 10.41
CA GLY A 167 -14.88 -7.31 9.69
C GLY A 167 -15.04 -6.85 8.24
N ASN A 168 -16.08 -7.36 7.57
CA ASN A 168 -16.45 -7.03 6.18
C ASN A 168 -17.93 -6.61 6.11
N PRO A 169 -18.24 -5.32 5.93
CA PRO A 169 -17.30 -4.19 5.98
C PRO A 169 -16.78 -3.94 7.40
N ALA A 170 -15.58 -3.37 7.52
CA ALA A 170 -14.96 -3.07 8.81
C ALA A 170 -15.83 -2.13 9.63
N ARG A 171 -15.96 -2.44 10.94
CA ARG A 171 -16.72 -1.69 11.92
C ARG A 171 -15.87 -1.44 13.15
N HIS A 172 -16.18 -0.37 13.84
CA HIS A 172 -15.58 -0.05 15.12
C HIS A 172 -15.79 -1.20 16.12
N ILE A 173 -14.75 -1.62 16.80
CA ILE A 173 -14.78 -2.62 17.87
C ILE A 173 -14.15 -2.14 19.18
N GLY A 174 -13.45 -1.01 19.17
CA GLY A 174 -12.85 -0.41 20.35
C GLY A 174 -11.80 0.65 20.02
N TYR A 175 -11.13 1.11 21.05
CA TYR A 175 -9.96 1.98 20.93
C TYR A 175 -8.75 1.32 21.60
N ARG A 176 -7.59 1.66 21.11
CA ARG A 176 -6.31 1.26 21.67
C ARG A 176 -6.04 2.12 22.91
N GLU A 177 -5.77 1.49 24.04
CA GLU A 177 -5.40 2.13 25.31
C GLU A 177 -3.94 2.65 25.32
#